data_bc2ab479ccb6d50250f43e0b04980060
#
_entry.id   bc2ab479ccb6d50250f43e0b04980060
#
_cell.length_a   1.000
_cell.length_b   1.000
_cell.length_c   1.000
_cell.angle_alpha   90.00
_cell.angle_beta   90.00
_cell.angle_gamma   90.00
#
_symmetry.space_group_name_H-M   'P 1'
#
loop_
_entity.id
_entity.type
_entity.pdbx_description
1 polymer ?
#
loop_
_entity_poly.entity_id
_entity_poly.type
_entity_poly.pdbx_seq_one_letter_code
_entity_poly.pdbx_strand_id
1 'polypeptide(L)'
;MASNLFGDILTDLGAAIAGGMGLAAGANLDPLRRFPSMFEPIHGSAPDIAGKGLANPMATVWAVSQMLDFLGHREWAASLIDVIESLLKEGRCLTPDIGGRSSTSEVGQEIAERIAAREVNG
;
A
#
# COMPACT_ATOMS: atom_id res chain seq x y z
N MET A 1 6.51 22.62 -5.38
CA MET A 1 5.91 22.65 -4.03
C MET A 1 4.46 23.08 -4.19
N ALA A 2 3.49 22.29 -3.74
CA ALA A 2 2.07 22.64 -3.77
C ALA A 2 1.63 22.98 -2.33
N SER A 3 0.59 23.84 -2.18
CA SER A 3 -0.04 24.00 -0.87
C SER A 3 -0.76 22.71 -0.47
N ASN A 4 -1.07 22.54 0.82
CA ASN A 4 -1.68 21.30 1.34
C ASN A 4 -2.94 20.92 0.55
N LEU A 5 -3.84 21.88 0.33
CA LEU A 5 -5.08 21.67 -0.44
C LEU A 5 -4.80 21.21 -1.89
N PHE A 6 -3.86 21.85 -2.60
CA PHE A 6 -3.54 21.45 -3.97
C PHE A 6 -2.73 20.15 -4.02
N GLY A 7 -1.92 19.89 -3.01
CA GLY A 7 -1.21 18.61 -2.84
C GLY A 7 -2.19 17.45 -2.73
N ASP A 8 -3.21 17.58 -1.89
CA ASP A 8 -4.25 16.57 -1.67
C ASP A 8 -5.04 16.30 -2.97
N ILE A 9 -5.48 17.36 -3.67
CA ILE A 9 -6.20 17.22 -4.95
C ILE A 9 -5.35 16.53 -6.01
N LEU A 10 -4.07 16.89 -6.14
CA LEU A 10 -3.16 16.28 -7.12
C LEU A 10 -2.86 14.82 -6.79
N THR A 11 -2.77 14.47 -5.50
CA THR A 11 -2.54 13.11 -5.05
C THR A 11 -3.75 12.23 -5.31
N ASP A 12 -4.97 12.72 -5.04
CA ASP A 12 -6.21 12.02 -5.33
C ASP A 12 -6.40 11.77 -6.83
N LEU A 13 -6.09 12.76 -7.67
CA LEU A 13 -6.08 12.62 -9.13
C LEU A 13 -5.04 11.58 -9.58
N GLY A 14 -3.84 11.61 -9.01
CA GLY A 14 -2.78 10.64 -9.28
C GLY A 14 -3.19 9.22 -8.91
N ALA A 15 -3.81 9.04 -7.74
CA ALA A 15 -4.33 7.76 -7.28
C ALA A 15 -5.46 7.24 -8.18
N ALA A 16 -6.38 8.11 -8.61
CA ALA A 16 -7.47 7.73 -9.51
C ALA A 16 -6.95 7.25 -10.88
N ILE A 17 -5.90 7.88 -11.41
CA ILE A 17 -5.26 7.48 -12.67
C ILE A 17 -4.46 6.18 -12.51
N ALA A 18 -3.86 5.95 -11.33
CA ALA A 18 -3.00 4.79 -11.05
C ALA A 18 -3.74 3.51 -10.68
N GLY A 19 -5.07 3.49 -10.60
CA GLY A 19 -5.85 2.30 -10.29
C GLY A 19 -6.74 2.42 -9.04
N GLY A 20 -6.84 3.63 -8.48
CA GLY A 20 -7.72 3.94 -7.36
C GLY A 20 -7.00 4.11 -6.01
N MET A 21 -7.73 4.67 -5.05
CA MET A 21 -7.21 4.99 -3.71
C MET A 21 -6.76 3.76 -2.90
N GLY A 22 -7.27 2.58 -3.21
CA GLY A 22 -6.89 1.32 -2.56
C GLY A 22 -5.43 0.89 -2.81
N LEU A 23 -4.77 1.50 -3.81
CA LEU A 23 -3.36 1.25 -4.15
C LEU A 23 -2.43 2.41 -3.79
N ALA A 24 -2.95 3.53 -3.30
CA ALA A 24 -2.14 4.72 -3.05
C ALA A 24 -1.65 4.78 -1.60
N ALA A 25 -0.35 5.02 -1.42
CA ALA A 25 0.29 5.26 -0.14
C ALA A 25 0.94 6.64 -0.10
N GLY A 26 0.95 7.26 1.07
CA GLY A 26 1.56 8.55 1.33
C GLY A 26 2.56 8.49 2.49
N ALA A 27 3.46 9.47 2.51
CA ALA A 27 4.39 9.64 3.61
C ALA A 27 4.64 11.11 3.90
N ASN A 28 4.75 11.43 5.18
CA ASN A 28 5.17 12.74 5.66
C ASN A 28 6.50 12.56 6.41
N LEU A 29 7.59 12.99 5.78
CA LEU A 29 8.95 12.64 6.20
C LEU A 29 9.68 13.82 6.85
N ASP A 30 10.37 13.58 7.96
CA ASP A 30 11.48 14.41 8.39
C ASP A 30 12.83 13.79 7.95
N PRO A 31 13.46 14.30 6.88
CA PRO A 31 14.72 13.75 6.38
C PRO A 31 15.86 13.85 7.40
N LEU A 32 15.78 14.78 8.33
CA LEU A 32 16.77 14.97 9.38
C LEU A 32 16.50 14.12 10.63
N ARG A 33 15.38 13.39 10.65
CA ARG A 33 14.98 12.50 11.75
C ARG A 33 14.94 13.17 13.14
N ARG A 34 14.63 14.47 13.18
CA ARG A 34 14.46 15.22 14.42
C ARG A 34 13.05 15.07 15.00
N PHE A 35 12.08 14.79 14.13
CA PHE A 35 10.68 14.57 14.46
C PHE A 35 10.20 13.26 13.88
N PRO A 36 9.10 12.67 14.41
CA PRO A 36 8.50 11.47 13.86
C PRO A 36 8.08 11.68 12.41
N SER A 37 8.33 10.68 11.56
CA SER A 37 7.76 10.59 10.23
C SER A 37 6.50 9.72 10.26
N MET A 38 5.58 9.95 9.32
CA MET A 38 4.32 9.22 9.21
C MET A 38 4.22 8.56 7.84
N PHE A 39 3.67 7.35 7.82
CA PHE A 39 3.42 6.57 6.62
C PHE A 39 2.00 6.04 6.70
N GLU A 40 1.20 6.24 5.67
CA GLU A 40 -0.21 5.87 5.68
C GLU A 40 -0.73 5.53 4.28
N PRO A 41 -1.77 4.69 4.17
CA PRO A 41 -2.55 4.64 2.96
C PRO A 41 -3.31 5.96 2.79
N ILE A 42 -3.51 6.42 1.55
CA ILE A 42 -4.20 7.70 1.27
C ILE A 42 -5.70 7.59 1.57
N HIS A 43 -6.28 6.41 1.46
CA HIS A 43 -7.70 6.20 1.75
C HIS A 43 -8.01 6.39 3.25
N GLY A 44 -9.20 6.94 3.54
CA GLY A 44 -9.71 7.12 4.89
C GLY A 44 -10.31 5.83 5.50
N SER A 45 -11.08 6.00 6.56
CA SER A 45 -11.69 4.91 7.35
C SER A 45 -12.78 4.10 6.62
N ALA A 46 -13.30 4.61 5.50
CA ALA A 46 -14.30 3.96 4.65
C ALA A 46 -15.44 3.28 5.45
N PRO A 47 -16.24 4.03 6.23
CA PRO A 47 -17.22 3.47 7.16
C PRO A 47 -18.25 2.59 6.46
N ASP A 48 -18.51 2.84 5.18
CA ASP A 48 -19.48 2.09 4.36
C ASP A 48 -19.10 0.62 4.18
N ILE A 49 -17.81 0.30 4.22
CA ILE A 49 -17.30 -1.07 4.05
C ILE A 49 -16.63 -1.62 5.32
N ALA A 50 -16.65 -0.88 6.41
CA ALA A 50 -16.07 -1.33 7.68
C ALA A 50 -16.71 -2.65 8.12
N GLY A 51 -15.89 -3.62 8.51
CA GLY A 51 -16.31 -4.96 8.95
C GLY A 51 -16.77 -5.90 7.83
N LYS A 52 -16.83 -5.45 6.57
CA LYS A 52 -17.27 -6.29 5.43
C LYS A 52 -16.16 -7.10 4.76
N GLY A 53 -14.89 -6.88 5.16
CA GLY A 53 -13.74 -7.56 4.56
C GLY A 53 -13.48 -7.19 3.10
N LEU A 54 -13.88 -5.99 2.67
CA LEU A 54 -13.77 -5.55 1.27
C LEU A 54 -12.62 -4.58 1.02
N ALA A 55 -12.05 -4.01 2.07
CA ALA A 55 -10.96 -3.03 1.96
C ALA A 55 -9.71 -3.65 1.31
N ASN A 56 -9.08 -2.91 0.40
CA ASN A 56 -7.83 -3.33 -0.22
C ASN A 56 -6.65 -3.07 0.73
N PRO A 57 -5.86 -4.09 1.13
CA PRO A 57 -4.75 -3.91 2.05
C PRO A 57 -3.46 -3.43 1.36
N MET A 58 -3.40 -3.41 0.02
CA MET A 58 -2.16 -3.14 -0.73
C MET A 58 -1.57 -1.76 -0.45
N ALA A 59 -2.41 -0.72 -0.30
CA ALA A 59 -1.94 0.62 0.05
C ALA A 59 -1.23 0.66 1.40
N THR A 60 -1.73 -0.07 2.40
CA THR A 60 -1.10 -0.18 3.71
C THR A 60 0.25 -0.91 3.62
N VAL A 61 0.32 -1.99 2.84
CA VAL A 61 1.58 -2.72 2.61
C VAL A 61 2.59 -1.84 1.88
N TRP A 62 2.14 -1.03 0.93
CA TRP A 62 3.02 -0.05 0.26
C TRP A 62 3.51 1.04 1.21
N ALA A 63 2.66 1.55 2.10
CA ALA A 63 3.08 2.48 3.14
C ALA A 63 4.17 1.87 4.06
N VAL A 64 4.03 0.59 4.42
CA VAL A 64 5.08 -0.15 5.17
C VAL A 64 6.36 -0.26 4.35
N SER A 65 6.29 -0.51 3.05
CA SER A 65 7.47 -0.52 2.18
C SER A 65 8.21 0.82 2.20
N GLN A 66 7.49 1.94 2.08
CA GLN A 66 8.09 3.28 2.18
C GLN A 66 8.73 3.53 3.55
N MET A 67 8.10 3.06 4.63
CA MET A 67 8.66 3.14 5.98
C MET A 67 9.97 2.34 6.09
N LEU A 68 10.01 1.13 5.57
CA LEU A 68 11.20 0.28 5.60
C LEU A 68 12.35 0.89 4.79
N ASP A 69 12.08 1.45 3.61
CA ASP A 69 13.10 2.15 2.82
C ASP A 69 13.67 3.36 3.57
N PHE A 70 12.81 4.17 4.18
CA PHE A 70 13.23 5.32 5.01
C PHE A 70 14.08 4.90 6.21
N LEU A 71 13.78 3.74 6.82
CA LEU A 71 14.54 3.17 7.93
C LEU A 71 15.85 2.49 7.49
N GLY A 72 16.07 2.32 6.19
CA GLY A 72 17.28 1.72 5.62
C GLY A 72 17.17 0.23 5.28
N HIS A 73 15.99 -0.36 5.42
CA HIS A 73 15.71 -1.76 5.09
C HIS A 73 15.26 -1.93 3.64
N ARG A 74 16.10 -1.51 2.70
CA ARG A 74 15.75 -1.41 1.26
C ARG A 74 15.37 -2.73 0.62
N GLU A 75 16.02 -3.83 1.00
CA GLU A 75 15.73 -5.15 0.46
C GLU A 75 14.31 -5.61 0.81
N TRP A 76 13.90 -5.40 2.07
CA TRP A 76 12.54 -5.66 2.52
C TRP A 76 11.51 -4.75 1.84
N ALA A 77 11.84 -3.48 1.70
CA ALA A 77 10.99 -2.52 1.00
C ALA A 77 10.74 -2.96 -0.46
N ALA A 78 11.80 -3.31 -1.19
CA ALA A 78 11.71 -3.80 -2.56
C ALA A 78 10.91 -5.11 -2.64
N SER A 79 11.14 -6.05 -1.72
CA SER A 79 10.40 -7.32 -1.67
C SER A 79 8.90 -7.13 -1.53
N LEU A 80 8.45 -6.17 -0.71
CA LEU A 80 7.03 -5.84 -0.57
C LEU A 80 6.43 -5.32 -1.87
N ILE A 81 7.13 -4.42 -2.56
CA ILE A 81 6.67 -3.86 -3.85
C ILE A 81 6.59 -4.95 -4.92
N ASP A 82 7.61 -5.79 -5.03
CA ASP A 82 7.61 -6.91 -5.99
C ASP A 82 6.44 -7.87 -5.76
N VAL A 83 6.06 -8.13 -4.50
CA VAL A 83 4.90 -8.98 -4.18
C VAL A 83 3.61 -8.31 -4.64
N ILE A 84 3.42 -7.02 -4.37
CA ILE A 84 2.26 -6.27 -4.84
C ILE A 84 2.19 -6.29 -6.37
N GLU A 85 3.29 -6.00 -7.05
CA GLU A 85 3.34 -6.02 -8.52
C GLU A 85 3.01 -7.40 -9.10
N SER A 86 3.52 -8.48 -8.50
CA SER A 86 3.23 -9.83 -8.96
C SER A 86 1.75 -10.18 -8.83
N LEU A 87 1.11 -9.82 -7.70
CA LEU A 87 -0.31 -10.02 -7.48
C LEU A 87 -1.17 -9.26 -8.50
N LEU A 88 -0.82 -8.00 -8.77
CA LEU A 88 -1.51 -7.19 -9.77
C LEU A 88 -1.36 -7.76 -11.19
N LYS A 89 -0.17 -8.23 -11.56
CA LYS A 89 0.09 -8.87 -12.86
C LYS A 89 -0.66 -10.19 -13.03
N GLU A 90 -0.73 -10.99 -11.97
CA GLU A 90 -1.45 -12.28 -11.99
C GLU A 90 -2.96 -12.12 -12.02
N GLY A 91 -3.51 -11.09 -11.37
CA GLY A 91 -4.93 -10.76 -11.38
C GLY A 91 -5.83 -11.76 -10.65
N ARG A 92 -5.28 -12.66 -9.82
CA ARG A 92 -6.05 -13.77 -9.20
C ARG A 92 -6.51 -13.51 -7.78
N CYS A 93 -5.71 -12.84 -6.98
CA CYS A 93 -6.01 -12.54 -5.58
C CYS A 93 -6.12 -11.02 -5.40
N LEU A 94 -7.22 -10.44 -5.85
CA LEU A 94 -7.48 -9.00 -5.85
C LEU A 94 -8.81 -8.70 -5.18
N THR A 95 -8.89 -7.55 -4.52
CA THR A 95 -10.12 -7.03 -3.93
C THR A 95 -11.09 -6.45 -4.97
N PRO A 96 -12.39 -6.27 -4.64
CA PRO A 96 -13.40 -5.80 -5.59
C PRO A 96 -13.14 -4.42 -6.19
N ASP A 97 -12.48 -3.51 -5.49
CA ASP A 97 -12.13 -2.15 -5.94
C ASP A 97 -11.21 -2.14 -7.18
N ILE A 98 -10.43 -3.21 -7.36
CA ILE A 98 -9.54 -3.41 -8.50
C ILE A 98 -9.96 -4.61 -9.37
N GLY A 99 -11.25 -4.93 -9.35
CA GLY A 99 -11.85 -5.92 -10.25
C GLY A 99 -11.75 -7.38 -9.81
N GLY A 100 -11.25 -7.64 -8.59
CA GLY A 100 -11.17 -8.99 -8.02
C GLY A 100 -12.42 -9.41 -7.26
N ARG A 101 -12.29 -10.50 -6.50
CA ARG A 101 -13.36 -11.06 -5.65
C ARG A 101 -12.85 -11.50 -4.28
N SER A 102 -11.55 -11.31 -4.01
CA SER A 102 -10.94 -11.70 -2.75
C SER A 102 -11.26 -10.71 -1.64
N SER A 103 -11.35 -11.22 -0.43
CA SER A 103 -11.50 -10.41 0.78
C SER A 103 -10.17 -9.74 1.17
N THR A 104 -10.25 -8.74 2.03
CA THR A 104 -9.08 -8.10 2.68
C THR A 104 -8.16 -9.14 3.30
N SER A 105 -8.73 -10.12 4.00
CA SER A 105 -7.95 -11.16 4.70
C SER A 105 -7.24 -12.11 3.73
N GLU A 106 -7.91 -12.52 2.65
CA GLU A 106 -7.29 -13.40 1.63
C GLU A 106 -6.12 -12.71 0.93
N VAL A 107 -6.26 -11.44 0.55
CA VAL A 107 -5.18 -10.69 -0.06
C VAL A 107 -4.03 -10.47 0.93
N GLY A 108 -4.34 -10.13 2.18
CA GLY A 108 -3.33 -9.97 3.24
C GLY A 108 -2.56 -11.26 3.53
N GLN A 109 -3.26 -12.39 3.57
CA GLN A 109 -2.66 -13.72 3.77
C GLN A 109 -1.73 -14.09 2.60
N GLU A 110 -2.19 -13.91 1.38
CA GLU A 110 -1.40 -14.18 0.17
C GLU A 110 -0.11 -13.36 0.13
N ILE A 111 -0.18 -12.05 0.50
CA ILE A 111 1.01 -11.20 0.59
C ILE A 111 1.98 -11.75 1.65
N ALA A 112 1.49 -12.10 2.83
CA ALA A 112 2.31 -12.61 3.92
C ALA A 112 3.01 -13.93 3.53
N GLU A 113 2.31 -14.85 2.89
CA GLU A 113 2.86 -16.13 2.43
C GLU A 113 3.96 -15.94 1.37
N ARG A 114 3.76 -15.03 0.42
CA ARG A 114 4.77 -14.73 -0.61
C ARG A 114 6.04 -14.10 -0.03
N ILE A 115 5.90 -13.25 0.99
CA ILE A 115 7.05 -12.66 1.66
C ILE A 115 7.81 -13.74 2.44
N ALA A 116 7.12 -14.57 3.22
CA ALA A 116 7.73 -15.66 3.97
C ALA A 116 8.46 -16.67 3.06
N ALA A 117 7.90 -16.97 1.88
CA ALA A 117 8.54 -17.86 0.92
C ALA A 117 9.86 -17.31 0.33
N ARG A 118 10.03 -15.99 0.30
CA ARG A 118 11.28 -15.35 -0.16
C ARG A 118 12.40 -15.44 0.88
N GLU A 119 12.07 -15.38 2.17
CA GLU A 119 13.04 -15.54 3.27
C GLU A 119 13.72 -16.92 3.26
N VAL A 120 12.98 -17.95 2.85
CA VAL A 120 13.51 -19.34 2.84
C VAL A 120 14.49 -19.58 1.70
N ASN A 121 14.49 -18.74 0.65
CA ASN A 121 15.30 -18.91 -0.55
C ASN A 121 16.48 -17.91 -0.67
N GLY A 122 16.67 -17.05 0.31
CA GLY A 122 17.78 -16.09 0.41
C GLY A 122 18.78 -16.50 1.47
#